data_11e12e07c97f7919d0a007be663bb393
#
_entry.id   11e12e07c97f7919d0a007be663bb393
#
_cell.length_a   1.000
_cell.length_b   1.000
_cell.length_c   1.000
_cell.angle_alpha   90.00
_cell.angle_beta   90.00
_cell.angle_gamma   90.00
#
_symmetry.space_group_name_H-M   'P 1'
#
loop_
_entity.id
_entity.type
_entity.pdbx_description
1 polymer ?
#
loop_
_entity_poly.entity_id
_entity_poly.type
_entity_poly.pdbx_seq_one_letter_code
_entity_poly.pdbx_strand_id
1 'polypeptide(L)'
;MRTTLIVLVIFTVLSCASLGQELATERVIGQLDVVATFNGPLPTGVTVANDGRIFVNFPKWGDPVEYTVAEVRDGKTLPYPDPEINHYADGDNPAEKLISVQSVVVDPSGARLWILDTGSIGFGPVRPNGGKLIAVDLNTNRITEKIVFPPDVALTNTYLNDVRFDLHRGSEGMAFITDSGANAIIVVDLASRKSWRRLDDHSSTKPDGQLVPVIEGEPLRVRLPGKPPARFEVGADGIAISPDGKTLYYCPLTSRHLYSVSVDALADRGKSDAEVAATVKDLGEKGGASDGLESDEQGRVYLSDLEHDAIHRRNAAGEIETIAHDPRVLWPDTLSLAADGYLYFTANQIERGPIHHGGQDFRQKPYVLFRVKVDGTRISR
;
A
#
# COMPACT_ATOMS: atom_id res chain seq x y z
N MET A 1 -81.65 35.45 38.18
CA MET A 1 -80.21 35.62 38.01
C MET A 1 -79.72 34.36 37.26
N ARG A 2 -79.35 34.47 36.00
CA ARG A 2 -78.79 33.39 35.21
C ARG A 2 -77.25 33.64 35.10
N THR A 3 -76.45 32.77 35.67
CA THR A 3 -75.03 32.86 35.65
C THR A 3 -74.50 32.12 34.39
N THR A 4 -73.96 32.89 33.47
CA THR A 4 -73.36 32.34 32.24
C THR A 4 -71.92 31.96 32.53
N LEU A 5 -71.62 30.66 32.39
CA LEU A 5 -70.24 30.08 32.55
C LEU A 5 -69.52 30.22 31.20
N ILE A 6 -68.48 31.05 31.16
CA ILE A 6 -67.60 31.14 29.96
C ILE A 6 -66.50 30.09 30.12
N VAL A 7 -66.52 29.09 29.26
CA VAL A 7 -65.40 28.09 29.17
C VAL A 7 -64.39 28.64 28.19
N LEU A 8 -63.19 28.94 28.70
CA LEU A 8 -62.04 29.34 27.88
C LEU A 8 -61.28 28.09 27.40
N VAL A 9 -61.36 27.78 26.11
CA VAL A 9 -60.61 26.68 25.50
C VAL A 9 -59.26 27.23 25.05
N ILE A 10 -58.18 26.83 25.74
CA ILE A 10 -56.80 27.17 25.39
C ILE A 10 -56.35 26.12 24.36
N PHE A 11 -56.23 26.55 23.10
CA PHE A 11 -55.54 25.74 22.06
C PHE A 11 -54.03 25.88 22.26
N THR A 12 -53.39 24.84 22.78
CA THR A 12 -51.94 24.72 22.76
C THR A 12 -51.53 24.24 21.33
N VAL A 13 -50.95 25.15 20.54
CA VAL A 13 -50.33 24.82 19.28
C VAL A 13 -48.98 24.18 19.60
N LEU A 14 -48.90 22.85 19.56
CA LEU A 14 -47.61 22.15 19.51
C LEU A 14 -46.96 22.46 18.15
N SER A 15 -45.98 23.36 18.13
CA SER A 15 -45.05 23.49 17.04
C SER A 15 -44.18 22.22 17.00
N CYS A 16 -44.52 21.27 16.15
CA CYS A 16 -43.57 20.25 15.72
C CYS A 16 -42.49 20.97 14.93
N ALA A 17 -41.37 21.31 15.59
CA ALA A 17 -40.13 21.57 14.87
C ALA A 17 -39.75 20.26 14.16
N SER A 18 -39.98 20.17 12.85
CA SER A 18 -39.37 19.14 12.05
C SER A 18 -37.87 19.40 12.15
N LEU A 19 -37.16 18.56 12.91
CA LEU A 19 -35.73 18.44 12.78
C LEU A 19 -35.53 18.00 11.31
N GLY A 20 -35.20 18.96 10.44
CA GLY A 20 -34.80 18.68 9.07
C GLY A 20 -33.64 17.69 9.15
N GLN A 21 -33.89 16.49 8.72
CA GLN A 21 -32.85 15.50 8.59
C GLN A 21 -31.87 16.07 7.56
N GLU A 22 -30.68 16.47 8.02
CA GLU A 22 -29.64 16.90 7.08
C GLU A 22 -29.37 15.76 6.11
N LEU A 23 -29.43 16.07 4.82
CA LEU A 23 -29.07 15.11 3.79
C LEU A 23 -27.60 14.74 3.95
N ALA A 24 -27.29 13.48 3.77
CA ALA A 24 -25.90 13.03 3.71
C ALA A 24 -25.18 13.79 2.57
N THR A 25 -24.08 14.44 2.91
CA THR A 25 -23.22 15.16 1.95
C THR A 25 -21.83 14.59 2.00
N GLU A 26 -21.17 14.54 0.86
CA GLU A 26 -19.75 14.25 0.79
C GLU A 26 -18.99 15.33 1.59
N ARG A 27 -18.11 14.89 2.50
CA ARG A 27 -17.39 15.79 3.39
C ARG A 27 -15.90 15.50 3.34
N VAL A 28 -15.11 16.49 2.96
CA VAL A 28 -13.65 16.42 3.06
C VAL A 28 -13.23 16.28 4.52
N ILE A 29 -12.36 15.31 4.82
CA ILE A 29 -11.78 15.04 6.14
C ILE A 29 -10.27 15.17 6.02
N GLY A 30 -9.63 15.78 7.02
CA GLY A 30 -8.20 16.07 7.02
C GLY A 30 -7.83 17.25 6.11
N GLN A 31 -6.66 17.78 6.35
CA GLN A 31 -6.06 18.81 5.49
C GLN A 31 -4.95 18.16 4.66
N LEU A 32 -5.18 18.01 3.37
CA LEU A 32 -4.20 17.44 2.44
C LEU A 32 -3.33 18.53 1.86
N ASP A 33 -2.01 18.34 1.96
CA ASP A 33 -1.02 19.11 1.22
C ASP A 33 -0.60 18.34 -0.03
N VAL A 34 -0.51 19.02 -1.17
CA VAL A 34 0.12 18.50 -2.39
C VAL A 34 1.63 18.67 -2.26
N VAL A 35 2.37 17.56 -2.24
CA VAL A 35 3.83 17.54 -2.11
C VAL A 35 4.51 17.57 -3.49
N ALA A 36 4.00 16.75 -4.41
CA ALA A 36 4.49 16.69 -5.79
C ALA A 36 3.38 16.26 -6.75
N THR A 37 3.59 16.53 -8.02
CA THR A 37 2.69 16.11 -9.10
C THR A 37 3.50 15.43 -10.21
N PHE A 38 2.90 14.41 -10.86
CA PHE A 38 3.56 13.60 -11.87
C PHE A 38 2.76 13.60 -13.18
N ASN A 39 3.37 14.13 -14.25
CA ASN A 39 2.78 14.13 -15.59
C ASN A 39 3.28 12.97 -16.47
N GLY A 40 4.24 12.20 -15.97
CA GLY A 40 4.80 11.00 -16.59
C GLY A 40 4.01 9.72 -16.29
N PRO A 41 4.70 8.61 -16.00
CA PRO A 41 4.07 7.36 -15.54
C PRO A 41 3.44 7.53 -14.15
N LEU A 42 2.53 6.62 -13.81
CA LEU A 42 1.89 6.62 -12.49
C LEU A 42 2.92 6.20 -11.40
N PRO A 43 2.95 6.90 -10.25
CA PRO A 43 3.73 6.48 -9.09
C PRO A 43 2.94 5.44 -8.29
N THR A 44 3.60 4.40 -7.79
CA THR A 44 3.02 3.48 -6.80
C THR A 44 3.60 3.74 -5.42
N GLY A 45 4.90 3.58 -5.24
CA GLY A 45 5.54 3.70 -3.95
C GLY A 45 6.02 5.12 -3.59
N VAL A 46 6.06 5.37 -2.29
CA VAL A 46 6.70 6.55 -1.70
C VAL A 46 7.37 6.18 -0.38
N THR A 47 8.51 6.78 -0.11
CA THR A 47 9.14 6.76 1.22
C THR A 47 9.87 8.07 1.50
N VAL A 48 9.91 8.47 2.77
CA VAL A 48 10.55 9.72 3.19
C VAL A 48 11.67 9.40 4.17
N ALA A 49 12.88 9.85 3.85
CA ALA A 49 14.04 9.70 4.71
C ALA A 49 14.02 10.69 5.89
N ASN A 50 14.83 10.41 6.91
CA ASN A 50 14.88 11.25 8.12
C ASN A 50 15.37 12.70 7.85
N ASP A 51 16.12 12.90 6.78
CA ASP A 51 16.57 14.22 6.30
C ASP A 51 15.55 14.94 5.39
N GLY A 52 14.38 14.33 5.18
CA GLY A 52 13.30 14.88 4.36
C GLY A 52 13.40 14.56 2.87
N ARG A 53 14.38 13.78 2.41
CA ARG A 53 14.44 13.30 1.02
C ARG A 53 13.26 12.39 0.74
N ILE A 54 12.65 12.56 -0.43
CA ILE A 54 11.48 11.79 -0.85
C ILE A 54 11.86 10.93 -2.04
N PHE A 55 11.57 9.63 -1.95
CA PHE A 55 11.79 8.67 -3.02
C PHE A 55 10.46 8.09 -3.48
N VAL A 56 10.34 7.90 -4.78
CA VAL A 56 9.15 7.34 -5.44
C VAL A 56 9.56 6.31 -6.47
N ASN A 57 8.63 5.43 -6.82
CA ASN A 57 8.86 4.49 -7.91
C ASN A 57 7.70 4.47 -8.91
N PHE A 58 8.03 4.01 -10.12
CA PHE A 58 7.16 3.94 -11.27
C PHE A 58 7.29 2.55 -11.91
N PRO A 59 6.36 1.62 -11.69
CA PRO A 59 6.42 0.30 -12.32
C PRO A 59 6.13 0.39 -13.82
N LYS A 60 6.70 -0.54 -14.59
CA LYS A 60 6.49 -0.61 -16.04
C LYS A 60 5.17 -1.34 -16.36
N TRP A 61 4.06 -0.66 -16.21
CA TRP A 61 2.70 -1.17 -16.43
C TRP A 61 2.04 -0.70 -17.74
N GLY A 62 2.85 -0.32 -18.73
CA GLY A 62 2.36 0.12 -20.03
C GLY A 62 2.57 1.59 -20.32
N ASP A 63 2.71 2.45 -19.31
CA ASP A 63 3.18 3.82 -19.51
C ASP A 63 4.68 3.83 -19.92
N PRO A 64 5.15 4.81 -20.69
CA PRO A 64 6.58 5.02 -20.90
C PRO A 64 7.27 5.36 -19.58
N VAL A 65 8.15 4.48 -19.10
CA VAL A 65 8.93 4.64 -17.88
C VAL A 65 10.39 4.76 -18.24
N GLU A 66 10.94 5.97 -18.16
CA GLU A 66 12.35 6.25 -18.42
C GLU A 66 13.24 5.71 -17.28
N TYR A 67 12.79 5.88 -16.05
CA TYR A 67 13.43 5.36 -14.83
C TYR A 67 12.35 4.89 -13.85
N THR A 68 12.62 3.76 -13.22
CA THR A 68 11.64 3.12 -12.33
C THR A 68 11.75 3.56 -10.86
N VAL A 69 12.85 4.21 -10.46
CA VAL A 69 13.05 4.83 -9.14
C VAL A 69 13.57 6.25 -9.29
N ALA A 70 13.02 7.17 -8.50
CA ALA A 70 13.44 8.57 -8.50
C ALA A 70 13.46 9.17 -7.09
N GLU A 71 14.31 10.18 -6.91
CA GLU A 71 14.21 11.15 -5.84
C GLU A 71 13.39 12.35 -6.31
N VAL A 72 12.43 12.78 -5.49
CA VAL A 72 11.68 14.03 -5.71
C VAL A 72 12.47 15.19 -5.11
N ARG A 73 12.91 16.13 -5.95
CA ARG A 73 13.69 17.29 -5.54
C ARG A 73 13.17 18.53 -6.27
N ASP A 74 12.80 19.56 -5.52
CA ASP A 74 12.27 20.82 -6.04
C ASP A 74 11.11 20.63 -7.05
N GLY A 75 10.20 19.71 -6.74
CA GLY A 75 9.04 19.35 -7.57
C GLY A 75 9.39 18.56 -8.85
N LYS A 76 10.64 18.12 -9.01
CA LYS A 76 11.10 17.30 -10.15
C LYS A 76 11.50 15.90 -9.68
N THR A 77 11.39 14.94 -10.56
CA THR A 77 11.88 13.57 -10.36
C THR A 77 13.24 13.40 -11.02
N LEU A 78 14.21 12.89 -10.26
CA LEU A 78 15.55 12.58 -10.72
C LEU A 78 15.83 11.08 -10.52
N PRO A 79 16.34 10.35 -11.54
CA PRO A 79 16.60 8.92 -11.41
C PRO A 79 17.54 8.63 -10.24
N TYR A 80 17.20 7.64 -9.42
CA TYR A 80 17.93 7.29 -8.21
C TYR A 80 18.20 5.77 -8.11
N PRO A 81 19.38 5.31 -7.63
CA PRO A 81 20.54 6.11 -7.20
C PRO A 81 21.28 6.77 -8.35
N ASP A 82 21.15 6.27 -9.57
CA ASP A 82 21.73 6.83 -10.79
C ASP A 82 20.94 6.39 -12.04
N PRO A 83 21.12 7.05 -13.20
CA PRO A 83 20.43 6.67 -14.44
C PRO A 83 20.82 5.29 -14.98
N GLU A 84 22.05 4.83 -14.71
CA GLU A 84 22.56 3.60 -15.32
C GLU A 84 21.85 2.36 -14.81
N ILE A 85 21.64 2.24 -13.49
CA ILE A 85 20.92 1.10 -12.90
C ILE A 85 19.42 1.14 -13.27
N ASN A 86 18.85 2.34 -13.45
CA ASN A 86 17.45 2.52 -13.82
C ASN A 86 17.15 2.19 -15.28
N HIS A 87 18.16 2.15 -16.13
CA HIS A 87 17.97 1.81 -17.53
C HIS A 87 18.09 0.29 -17.74
N TYR A 88 16.96 -0.35 -18.02
CA TYR A 88 16.89 -1.77 -18.40
C TYR A 88 16.36 -1.91 -19.82
N ALA A 89 17.13 -2.54 -20.68
CA ALA A 89 16.78 -2.89 -22.05
C ALA A 89 16.93 -4.40 -22.31
N ASP A 90 16.35 -4.87 -23.41
CA ASP A 90 16.50 -6.27 -23.81
C ASP A 90 17.97 -6.61 -24.08
N GLY A 91 18.45 -7.66 -23.43
CA GLY A 91 19.84 -8.10 -23.47
C GLY A 91 20.69 -7.67 -22.27
N ASP A 92 20.20 -6.75 -21.44
CA ASP A 92 20.85 -6.42 -20.17
C ASP A 92 20.76 -7.60 -19.18
N ASN A 93 21.71 -7.64 -18.23
CA ASN A 93 21.64 -8.59 -17.14
C ASN A 93 20.55 -8.20 -16.14
N PRO A 94 19.48 -8.99 -15.97
CA PRO A 94 18.38 -8.67 -15.07
C PRO A 94 18.81 -8.49 -13.60
N ALA A 95 19.90 -9.16 -13.17
CA ALA A 95 20.42 -9.02 -11.81
C ALA A 95 21.10 -7.66 -11.56
N GLU A 96 21.54 -6.96 -12.60
CA GLU A 96 22.36 -5.74 -12.48
C GLU A 96 21.55 -4.46 -12.71
N LYS A 97 20.36 -4.52 -13.30
CA LYS A 97 19.52 -3.37 -13.63
C LYS A 97 18.18 -3.43 -12.90
N LEU A 98 17.57 -2.28 -12.67
CA LEU A 98 16.19 -2.18 -12.18
C LEU A 98 15.22 -2.38 -13.35
N ILE A 99 14.40 -3.41 -13.24
CA ILE A 99 13.47 -3.81 -14.31
C ILE A 99 12.17 -3.06 -14.19
N SER A 100 11.49 -3.25 -13.05
CA SER A 100 10.18 -2.65 -12.75
C SER A 100 10.00 -2.65 -11.24
N VAL A 101 10.27 -1.53 -10.59
CA VAL A 101 10.22 -1.41 -9.14
C VAL A 101 8.79 -1.15 -8.69
N GLN A 102 8.33 -1.91 -7.68
CA GLN A 102 7.02 -1.76 -7.08
C GLN A 102 7.06 -1.05 -5.73
N SER A 103 8.12 -1.21 -4.96
CA SER A 103 8.23 -0.57 -3.64
C SER A 103 9.59 0.03 -3.38
N VAL A 104 9.60 1.15 -2.68
CA VAL A 104 10.78 1.82 -2.12
C VAL A 104 10.53 2.11 -0.65
N VAL A 105 11.45 1.70 0.24
CA VAL A 105 11.31 1.86 1.68
C VAL A 105 12.63 2.29 2.30
N VAL A 106 12.65 3.42 3.01
CA VAL A 106 13.75 3.75 3.91
C VAL A 106 13.60 2.88 5.14
N ASP A 107 14.62 2.11 5.48
CA ASP A 107 14.56 1.19 6.63
C ASP A 107 14.44 1.91 7.98
N PRO A 108 14.08 1.23 9.06
CA PRO A 108 13.91 1.84 10.38
C PRO A 108 15.14 2.58 10.90
N SER A 109 16.37 2.19 10.48
CA SER A 109 17.60 2.92 10.85
C SER A 109 17.66 4.31 10.23
N GLY A 110 16.92 4.54 9.14
CA GLY A 110 16.98 5.77 8.36
C GLY A 110 18.23 5.92 7.49
N ALA A 111 19.11 4.92 7.48
CA ALA A 111 20.39 5.00 6.78
C ALA A 111 20.37 4.45 5.35
N ARG A 112 19.41 3.56 5.04
CA ARG A 112 19.33 2.88 3.74
C ARG A 112 17.96 3.02 3.10
N LEU A 113 17.96 3.26 1.80
CA LEU A 113 16.81 3.05 0.94
C LEU A 113 16.85 1.62 0.40
N TRP A 114 15.77 0.88 0.59
CA TRP A 114 15.57 -0.42 -0.03
C TRP A 114 14.64 -0.28 -1.23
N ILE A 115 15.02 -0.94 -2.32
CA ILE A 115 14.33 -0.94 -3.60
C ILE A 115 13.91 -2.37 -3.90
N LEU A 116 12.61 -2.62 -4.02
CA LEU A 116 12.05 -3.92 -4.33
C LEU A 116 11.67 -3.98 -5.80
N ASP A 117 12.47 -4.70 -6.57
CA ASP A 117 12.25 -4.89 -8.00
C ASP A 117 11.50 -6.20 -8.26
N THR A 118 10.37 -6.10 -8.91
CA THR A 118 9.53 -7.26 -9.24
C THR A 118 10.19 -8.24 -10.19
N GLY A 119 11.14 -7.76 -11.03
CA GLY A 119 11.67 -8.53 -12.15
C GLY A 119 10.65 -8.78 -13.27
N SER A 120 9.45 -8.20 -13.18
CA SER A 120 8.32 -8.40 -14.10
C SER A 120 7.94 -7.10 -14.78
N ILE A 121 7.60 -7.13 -16.05
CA ILE A 121 7.06 -6.00 -16.80
C ILE A 121 5.60 -6.30 -17.13
N GLY A 122 4.70 -5.37 -16.80
CA GLY A 122 3.28 -5.46 -17.13
C GLY A 122 2.58 -6.69 -16.53
N PHE A 123 2.96 -7.11 -15.32
CA PHE A 123 2.49 -8.34 -14.65
C PHE A 123 2.79 -9.62 -15.44
N GLY A 124 3.77 -9.58 -16.33
CA GLY A 124 4.26 -10.75 -17.04
C GLY A 124 5.12 -11.67 -16.15
N PRO A 125 5.67 -12.77 -16.71
CA PRO A 125 6.54 -13.66 -15.96
C PRO A 125 7.76 -12.94 -15.37
N VAL A 126 8.13 -13.30 -14.13
CA VAL A 126 9.38 -12.84 -13.52
C VAL A 126 10.56 -13.28 -14.38
N ARG A 127 11.41 -12.36 -14.76
CA ARG A 127 12.64 -12.64 -15.52
C ARG A 127 13.64 -13.39 -14.63
N PRO A 128 14.35 -14.38 -15.16
CA PRO A 128 15.40 -15.07 -14.38
C PRO A 128 16.38 -14.07 -13.77
N ASN A 129 16.61 -14.17 -12.45
CA ASN A 129 17.41 -13.26 -11.64
C ASN A 129 16.90 -11.79 -11.63
N GLY A 130 15.67 -11.54 -12.05
CA GLY A 130 15.09 -10.20 -12.11
C GLY A 130 14.49 -9.73 -10.79
N GLY A 131 13.80 -10.61 -10.06
CA GLY A 131 13.25 -10.30 -8.75
C GLY A 131 14.34 -10.11 -7.71
N LYS A 132 14.41 -8.94 -7.07
CA LYS A 132 15.51 -8.60 -6.15
C LYS A 132 15.17 -7.48 -5.18
N LEU A 133 15.92 -7.46 -4.08
CA LEU A 133 15.93 -6.39 -3.08
C LEU A 133 17.31 -5.73 -3.09
N ILE A 134 17.36 -4.41 -3.24
CA ILE A 134 18.59 -3.63 -3.33
C ILE A 134 18.61 -2.58 -2.21
N ALA A 135 19.72 -2.47 -1.46
CA ALA A 135 19.94 -1.40 -0.51
C ALA A 135 20.89 -0.33 -1.07
N VAL A 136 20.51 0.91 -0.88
CA VAL A 136 21.32 2.09 -1.18
C VAL A 136 21.61 2.85 0.12
N ASP A 137 22.86 3.08 0.43
CA ASP A 137 23.27 3.93 1.54
C ASP A 137 22.94 5.39 1.21
N LEU A 138 22.13 6.03 2.07
CA LEU A 138 21.61 7.38 1.83
C LEU A 138 22.65 8.49 2.00
N ASN A 139 23.76 8.23 2.71
CA ASN A 139 24.82 9.21 2.87
C ASN A 139 25.72 9.27 1.64
N THR A 140 25.98 8.11 1.02
CA THR A 140 26.90 7.99 -0.12
C THR A 140 26.18 7.87 -1.47
N ASN A 141 24.88 7.57 -1.46
CA ASN A 141 24.05 7.20 -2.63
C ASN A 141 24.60 6.00 -3.41
N ARG A 142 25.29 5.08 -2.71
CA ARG A 142 25.86 3.89 -3.32
C ARG A 142 25.07 2.65 -2.93
N ILE A 143 24.94 1.72 -3.88
CA ILE A 143 24.39 0.39 -3.63
C ILE A 143 25.35 -0.35 -2.69
N THR A 144 24.82 -0.83 -1.56
CA THR A 144 25.59 -1.59 -0.55
C THR A 144 25.18 -3.05 -0.51
N GLU A 145 23.94 -3.37 -0.88
CA GLU A 145 23.40 -4.72 -0.87
C GLU A 145 22.60 -5.00 -2.15
N LYS A 146 22.68 -6.25 -2.60
CA LYS A 146 21.86 -6.80 -3.68
C LYS A 146 21.50 -8.24 -3.35
N ILE A 147 20.24 -8.51 -3.14
CA ILE A 147 19.69 -9.84 -2.83
C ILE A 147 18.79 -10.24 -3.99
N VAL A 148 19.28 -11.14 -4.84
CA VAL A 148 18.49 -11.71 -5.95
C VAL A 148 17.73 -12.91 -5.41
N PHE A 149 16.42 -12.95 -5.65
CA PHE A 149 15.59 -14.05 -5.20
C PHE A 149 15.76 -15.29 -6.10
N PRO A 150 15.94 -16.46 -5.50
CA PRO A 150 16.03 -17.71 -6.26
C PRO A 150 14.66 -18.10 -6.84
N PRO A 151 14.62 -18.99 -7.86
CA PRO A 151 13.39 -19.32 -8.58
C PRO A 151 12.34 -20.08 -7.76
N ASP A 152 12.69 -20.63 -6.60
CA ASP A 152 11.78 -21.22 -5.63
C ASP A 152 11.18 -20.20 -4.65
N VAL A 153 11.64 -18.94 -4.72
CA VAL A 153 11.11 -17.81 -3.96
C VAL A 153 10.40 -16.83 -4.89
N ALA A 154 11.08 -16.34 -5.93
CA ALA A 154 10.48 -15.55 -6.99
C ALA A 154 9.98 -16.49 -8.10
N LEU A 155 8.76 -17.01 -7.93
CA LEU A 155 8.11 -17.90 -8.90
C LEU A 155 7.80 -17.14 -10.20
N THR A 156 7.45 -17.85 -11.25
CA THR A 156 7.12 -17.24 -12.55
C THR A 156 5.99 -16.22 -12.47
N ASN A 157 5.01 -16.46 -11.59
CA ASN A 157 3.85 -15.59 -11.37
C ASN A 157 3.97 -14.74 -10.08
N THR A 158 5.10 -14.70 -9.41
CA THR A 158 5.36 -13.82 -8.28
C THR A 158 5.24 -12.36 -8.72
N TYR A 159 4.60 -11.56 -7.89
CA TYR A 159 4.63 -10.11 -7.98
C TYR A 159 5.06 -9.54 -6.61
N LEU A 160 6.35 -9.24 -6.48
CA LEU A 160 6.94 -8.66 -5.28
C LEU A 160 6.34 -7.27 -5.08
N ASN A 161 5.49 -7.10 -4.06
CA ASN A 161 4.70 -5.89 -3.93
C ASN A 161 5.31 -4.91 -2.92
N ASP A 162 5.16 -5.13 -1.63
CA ASP A 162 5.66 -4.20 -0.63
C ASP A 162 6.57 -4.90 0.40
N VAL A 163 7.38 -4.13 1.14
CA VAL A 163 8.37 -4.65 2.08
C VAL A 163 8.38 -3.90 3.39
N ARG A 164 8.55 -4.62 4.51
CA ARG A 164 8.82 -4.05 5.85
C ARG A 164 9.99 -4.76 6.50
N PHE A 165 10.66 -4.07 7.41
CA PHE A 165 11.91 -4.53 8.03
C PHE A 165 11.77 -4.61 9.55
N ASP A 166 12.38 -5.66 10.15
CA ASP A 166 12.73 -5.72 11.58
C ASP A 166 14.27 -5.86 11.68
N LEU A 167 14.95 -4.75 11.96
CA LEU A 167 16.40 -4.71 12.02
C LEU A 167 16.96 -5.26 13.34
N HIS A 168 16.11 -5.53 14.33
CA HIS A 168 16.52 -6.12 15.62
C HIS A 168 16.45 -7.66 15.62
N ARG A 169 16.01 -8.27 14.51
CA ARG A 169 15.87 -9.72 14.38
C ARG A 169 17.08 -10.31 13.63
N GLY A 170 17.68 -11.35 14.19
CA GLY A 170 18.92 -11.91 13.63
C GLY A 170 20.12 -10.99 13.84
N SER A 171 21.17 -11.13 13.01
CA SER A 171 22.40 -10.34 13.15
C SER A 171 22.39 -9.02 12.39
N GLU A 172 21.63 -8.92 11.27
CA GLU A 172 21.53 -7.71 10.44
C GLU A 172 20.09 -7.33 10.11
N GLY A 173 19.11 -8.02 10.72
CA GLY A 173 17.71 -7.80 10.49
C GLY A 173 17.08 -8.79 9.52
N MET A 174 15.76 -8.65 9.38
CA MET A 174 14.94 -9.39 8.42
C MET A 174 14.02 -8.46 7.65
N ALA A 175 13.72 -8.85 6.41
CA ALA A 175 12.69 -8.21 5.60
C ALA A 175 11.52 -9.18 5.39
N PHE A 176 10.32 -8.61 5.31
CA PHE A 176 9.05 -9.30 5.02
C PHE A 176 8.42 -8.63 3.81
N ILE A 177 8.09 -9.44 2.81
CA ILE A 177 7.63 -8.96 1.50
C ILE A 177 6.32 -9.65 1.17
N THR A 178 5.34 -8.90 0.68
CA THR A 178 4.10 -9.45 0.13
C THR A 178 4.29 -9.87 -1.33
N ASP A 179 3.74 -11.02 -1.68
CA ASP A 179 3.67 -11.52 -3.05
C ASP A 179 2.21 -11.53 -3.50
N SER A 180 1.81 -10.49 -4.21
CA SER A 180 0.43 -10.30 -4.64
C SER A 180 0.05 -11.14 -5.86
N GLY A 181 1.04 -11.67 -6.59
CA GLY A 181 0.83 -12.52 -7.77
C GLY A 181 0.74 -14.01 -7.45
N ALA A 182 1.58 -14.51 -6.52
CA ALA A 182 1.59 -15.92 -6.11
C ALA A 182 1.10 -16.12 -4.65
N ASN A 183 0.47 -15.12 -4.06
CA ASN A 183 -0.27 -15.17 -2.80
C ASN A 183 0.56 -15.71 -1.62
N ALA A 184 1.60 -14.99 -1.21
CA ALA A 184 2.47 -15.41 -0.11
C ALA A 184 3.05 -14.24 0.68
N ILE A 185 3.73 -14.56 1.77
CA ILE A 185 4.69 -13.70 2.45
C ILE A 185 6.09 -14.27 2.21
N ILE A 186 7.00 -13.46 1.69
CA ILE A 186 8.41 -13.82 1.52
C ILE A 186 9.19 -13.22 2.68
N VAL A 187 10.06 -14.03 3.29
CA VAL A 187 10.95 -13.62 4.38
C VAL A 187 12.38 -13.63 3.87
N VAL A 188 13.15 -12.61 4.25
CA VAL A 188 14.57 -12.46 3.90
C VAL A 188 15.38 -12.27 5.16
N ASP A 189 16.36 -13.12 5.39
CA ASP A 189 17.42 -12.93 6.37
C ASP A 189 18.53 -12.08 5.72
N LEU A 190 18.67 -10.84 6.15
CA LEU A 190 19.58 -9.87 5.53
C LEU A 190 21.05 -10.27 5.68
N ALA A 191 21.43 -10.90 6.79
CA ALA A 191 22.81 -11.32 7.05
C ALA A 191 23.25 -12.47 6.12
N SER A 192 22.41 -13.50 6.00
CA SER A 192 22.72 -14.66 5.15
C SER A 192 22.28 -14.50 3.70
N ARG A 193 21.47 -13.47 3.39
CA ARG A 193 20.82 -13.22 2.10
C ARG A 193 19.91 -14.37 1.65
N LYS A 194 19.49 -15.24 2.57
CA LYS A 194 18.57 -16.34 2.30
C LYS A 194 17.15 -15.83 2.40
N SER A 195 16.32 -16.31 1.49
CA SER A 195 14.89 -16.02 1.47
C SER A 195 14.07 -17.31 1.43
N TRP A 196 12.83 -17.23 1.87
CA TRP A 196 11.87 -18.33 1.82
C TRP A 196 10.46 -17.81 1.81
N ARG A 197 9.53 -18.63 1.34
CA ARG A 197 8.10 -18.34 1.27
C ARG A 197 7.40 -18.85 2.51
N ARG A 198 6.32 -18.18 2.89
CA ARG A 198 5.39 -18.52 3.97
C ARG A 198 3.98 -18.20 3.55
N LEU A 199 3.00 -18.91 4.11
CA LEU A 199 1.58 -18.73 3.82
C LEU A 199 1.28 -18.81 2.32
N ASP A 200 1.99 -19.69 1.60
CA ASP A 200 1.75 -19.91 0.18
C ASP A 200 0.31 -20.35 -0.06
N ASP A 201 -0.40 -19.59 -0.89
CA ASP A 201 -1.78 -19.85 -1.28
C ASP A 201 -2.74 -20.03 -0.09
N HIS A 202 -2.38 -19.44 1.07
CA HIS A 202 -3.23 -19.44 2.26
C HIS A 202 -4.44 -18.52 2.05
N SER A 203 -5.59 -18.82 2.69
CA SER A 203 -6.82 -18.02 2.55
C SER A 203 -6.64 -16.53 2.89
N SER A 204 -5.71 -16.19 3.79
CA SER A 204 -5.41 -14.81 4.18
C SER A 204 -4.47 -14.06 3.23
N THR A 205 -3.78 -14.77 2.33
CA THR A 205 -2.91 -14.16 1.30
C THR A 205 -3.56 -14.11 -0.06
N LYS A 206 -4.69 -14.81 -0.24
CA LYS A 206 -5.48 -14.84 -1.48
C LYS A 206 -6.46 -13.67 -1.58
N PRO A 207 -6.82 -13.28 -2.81
CA PRO A 207 -7.99 -12.43 -3.04
C PRO A 207 -9.25 -13.04 -2.43
N ASP A 208 -10.15 -12.22 -1.91
CA ASP A 208 -11.48 -12.69 -1.52
C ASP A 208 -12.28 -13.04 -2.78
N GLY A 209 -12.54 -14.35 -2.95
CA GLY A 209 -13.28 -14.89 -4.08
C GLY A 209 -14.72 -14.40 -4.18
N GLN A 210 -15.28 -13.68 -3.23
CA GLN A 210 -16.64 -13.11 -3.28
C GLN A 210 -16.65 -11.60 -3.48
N LEU A 211 -15.57 -10.90 -3.15
CA LEU A 211 -15.50 -9.45 -3.27
C LEU A 211 -15.36 -8.99 -4.72
N VAL A 212 -16.11 -7.99 -5.10
CA VAL A 212 -15.87 -7.11 -6.25
C VAL A 212 -15.86 -5.70 -5.68
N PRO A 213 -14.71 -5.05 -5.55
CA PRO A 213 -14.65 -3.67 -5.06
C PRO A 213 -15.49 -2.74 -5.94
N VAL A 214 -16.09 -1.72 -5.32
CA VAL A 214 -16.86 -0.68 -6.03
C VAL A 214 -16.10 0.62 -5.86
N ILE A 215 -15.53 1.15 -6.92
CA ILE A 215 -14.74 2.38 -6.92
C ILE A 215 -15.40 3.38 -7.86
N GLU A 216 -15.57 4.63 -7.42
CA GLU A 216 -16.30 5.66 -8.15
C GLU A 216 -17.71 5.22 -8.61
N GLY A 217 -18.36 4.36 -7.81
CA GLY A 217 -19.71 3.83 -8.10
C GLY A 217 -19.74 2.69 -9.11
N GLU A 218 -18.59 2.23 -9.62
CA GLU A 218 -18.49 1.17 -10.61
C GLU A 218 -17.80 -0.09 -10.05
N PRO A 219 -18.31 -1.30 -10.37
CA PRO A 219 -17.64 -2.54 -9.99
C PRO A 219 -16.28 -2.66 -10.70
N LEU A 220 -15.21 -2.77 -9.91
CA LEU A 220 -13.83 -2.93 -10.41
C LEU A 220 -13.67 -4.30 -11.08
N ARG A 221 -13.48 -4.30 -12.37
CA ARG A 221 -13.28 -5.50 -13.19
C ARG A 221 -12.18 -5.29 -14.22
N VAL A 222 -11.52 -6.38 -14.59
CA VAL A 222 -10.65 -6.40 -15.77
C VAL A 222 -11.55 -6.45 -17.01
N ARG A 223 -11.46 -5.43 -17.85
CA ARG A 223 -12.19 -5.30 -19.11
C ARG A 223 -11.19 -5.13 -20.26
N LEU A 224 -10.80 -6.22 -20.87
CA LEU A 224 -9.89 -6.19 -22.02
C LEU A 224 -10.68 -6.14 -23.34
N PRO A 225 -10.17 -5.49 -24.40
CA PRO A 225 -10.82 -5.45 -25.70
C PRO A 225 -11.15 -6.85 -26.22
N GLY A 226 -12.41 -7.06 -26.61
CA GLY A 226 -12.88 -8.33 -27.18
C GLY A 226 -12.95 -9.51 -26.23
N LYS A 227 -12.79 -9.29 -24.91
CA LYS A 227 -12.92 -10.33 -23.87
C LYS A 227 -14.09 -10.02 -22.92
N PRO A 228 -14.77 -11.05 -22.38
CA PRO A 228 -15.73 -10.82 -21.29
C PRO A 228 -15.05 -10.18 -20.08
N PRO A 229 -15.75 -9.34 -19.31
CA PRO A 229 -15.24 -8.81 -18.06
C PRO A 229 -14.85 -9.93 -17.09
N ALA A 230 -13.64 -9.85 -16.53
CA ALA A 230 -13.15 -10.76 -15.51
C ALA A 230 -13.07 -10.07 -14.15
N ARG A 231 -12.89 -10.84 -13.08
CA ARG A 231 -12.61 -10.30 -11.75
C ARG A 231 -11.21 -9.68 -11.74
N PHE A 232 -11.08 -8.61 -10.98
CA PHE A 232 -9.77 -8.10 -10.61
C PHE A 232 -9.37 -8.79 -9.30
N GLU A 233 -8.32 -9.59 -9.35
CA GLU A 233 -7.90 -10.45 -8.25
C GLU A 233 -6.41 -10.22 -7.98
N VAL A 234 -6.10 -9.63 -6.83
CA VAL A 234 -4.74 -9.32 -6.37
C VAL A 234 -4.62 -9.82 -4.93
N GLY A 235 -3.60 -10.66 -4.69
CA GLY A 235 -3.36 -11.29 -3.40
C GLY A 235 -2.72 -10.37 -2.37
N ALA A 236 -1.88 -10.94 -1.49
CA ALA A 236 -1.20 -10.24 -0.40
C ALA A 236 -0.44 -9.02 -0.91
N ASP A 237 -0.81 -7.84 -0.44
CA ASP A 237 -0.42 -6.54 -0.94
C ASP A 237 0.08 -5.64 0.19
N GLY A 238 -0.79 -4.86 0.79
CA GLY A 238 -0.44 -3.99 1.90
C GLY A 238 0.19 -4.74 3.07
N ILE A 239 1.23 -4.16 3.66
CA ILE A 239 2.01 -4.76 4.75
C ILE A 239 2.47 -3.71 5.74
N ALA A 240 2.40 -4.03 7.04
CA ALA A 240 2.90 -3.21 8.15
C ALA A 240 3.44 -4.12 9.26
N ILE A 241 4.29 -3.58 10.15
CA ILE A 241 4.86 -4.35 11.25
C ILE A 241 4.58 -3.63 12.58
N SER A 242 4.28 -4.38 13.65
CA SER A 242 4.05 -3.79 14.97
C SER A 242 5.34 -3.19 15.56
N PRO A 243 5.22 -2.15 16.42
CA PRO A 243 6.41 -1.48 16.99
C PRO A 243 7.29 -2.40 17.85
N ASP A 244 6.75 -3.50 18.38
CA ASP A 244 7.52 -4.50 19.10
C ASP A 244 8.15 -5.59 18.19
N GLY A 245 7.89 -5.51 16.87
CA GLY A 245 8.38 -6.45 15.85
C GLY A 245 7.82 -7.88 15.97
N LYS A 246 6.72 -8.09 16.70
CA LYS A 246 6.16 -9.42 16.92
C LYS A 246 5.03 -9.78 15.98
N THR A 247 4.38 -8.78 15.40
CA THR A 247 3.19 -8.96 14.57
C THR A 247 3.41 -8.31 13.20
N LEU A 248 3.21 -9.08 12.15
CA LEU A 248 3.10 -8.57 10.79
C LEU A 248 1.61 -8.42 10.47
N TYR A 249 1.21 -7.23 10.02
CA TYR A 249 -0.11 -6.94 9.48
C TYR A 249 -0.03 -6.98 7.96
N TYR A 250 -1.04 -7.54 7.30
CA TYR A 250 -1.12 -7.59 5.86
C TYR A 250 -2.55 -7.76 5.38
N CYS A 251 -2.79 -7.45 4.14
CA CYS A 251 -4.06 -7.73 3.49
C CYS A 251 -3.86 -8.07 2.01
N PRO A 252 -4.70 -8.94 1.42
CA PRO A 252 -4.87 -8.94 -0.02
C PRO A 252 -5.48 -7.62 -0.48
N LEU A 253 -5.06 -7.09 -1.62
CA LEU A 253 -5.67 -5.87 -2.18
C LEU A 253 -7.16 -6.09 -2.42
N THR A 254 -7.51 -7.22 -3.05
CA THR A 254 -8.91 -7.57 -3.31
C THR A 254 -9.51 -8.30 -2.10
N SER A 255 -9.48 -7.64 -0.94
CA SER A 255 -10.13 -8.07 0.31
C SER A 255 -10.43 -6.87 1.18
N ARG A 256 -11.52 -6.91 1.94
CA ARG A 256 -11.83 -5.92 2.99
C ARG A 256 -11.32 -6.33 4.36
N HIS A 257 -10.68 -7.50 4.49
CA HIS A 257 -10.16 -8.01 5.76
C HIS A 257 -8.70 -7.63 5.96
N LEU A 258 -8.37 -7.27 7.21
CA LEU A 258 -7.01 -7.13 7.69
C LEU A 258 -6.61 -8.41 8.40
N TYR A 259 -5.42 -8.92 8.10
CA TYR A 259 -4.85 -10.09 8.77
C TYR A 259 -3.60 -9.73 9.56
N SER A 260 -3.28 -10.57 10.52
CA SER A 260 -1.99 -10.54 11.21
C SER A 260 -1.40 -11.92 11.35
N VAL A 261 -0.07 -12.00 11.47
CA VAL A 261 0.66 -13.23 11.67
C VAL A 261 1.87 -12.98 12.59
N SER A 262 2.30 -14.00 13.34
CA SER A 262 3.49 -13.91 14.18
C SER A 262 4.76 -13.79 13.34
N VAL A 263 5.53 -12.71 13.56
CA VAL A 263 6.84 -12.51 12.94
C VAL A 263 7.82 -13.60 13.36
N ASP A 264 7.77 -14.07 14.63
CA ASP A 264 8.60 -15.19 15.11
C ASP A 264 8.30 -16.49 14.33
N ALA A 265 7.02 -16.75 14.05
CA ALA A 265 6.64 -17.91 13.27
C ALA A 265 7.08 -17.83 11.81
N LEU A 266 6.94 -16.66 11.17
CA LEU A 266 7.41 -16.42 9.80
C LEU A 266 8.94 -16.62 9.68
N ALA A 267 9.69 -16.11 10.65
CA ALA A 267 11.15 -16.11 10.67
C ALA A 267 11.75 -17.48 10.99
N ASP A 268 11.04 -18.31 11.73
CA ASP A 268 11.55 -19.64 12.14
C ASP A 268 11.44 -20.65 10.99
N ARG A 269 12.56 -20.97 10.35
CA ARG A 269 12.62 -21.96 9.26
C ARG A 269 12.35 -23.40 9.71
N GLY A 270 12.42 -23.67 11.02
CA GLY A 270 12.11 -25.00 11.59
C GLY A 270 10.62 -25.28 11.71
N LYS A 271 9.78 -24.22 11.66
CA LYS A 271 8.32 -24.38 11.71
C LYS A 271 7.76 -24.86 10.37
N SER A 272 6.80 -25.77 10.46
CA SER A 272 5.97 -26.16 9.33
C SER A 272 5.02 -25.02 8.90
N ASP A 273 4.52 -25.05 7.67
CA ASP A 273 3.55 -24.07 7.19
C ASP A 273 2.24 -24.10 7.99
N ALA A 274 1.83 -25.26 8.51
CA ALA A 274 0.68 -25.39 9.40
C ALA A 274 0.87 -24.67 10.74
N GLU A 275 2.09 -24.72 11.32
CA GLU A 275 2.39 -24.00 12.57
C GLU A 275 2.43 -22.49 12.35
N VAL A 276 2.91 -22.03 11.18
CA VAL A 276 2.87 -20.61 10.80
C VAL A 276 1.42 -20.18 10.60
N ALA A 277 0.64 -20.93 9.82
CA ALA A 277 -0.77 -20.65 9.55
C ALA A 277 -1.62 -20.60 10.83
N ALA A 278 -1.31 -21.41 11.83
CA ALA A 278 -2.00 -21.39 13.12
C ALA A 278 -1.82 -20.07 13.91
N THR A 279 -0.85 -19.23 13.53
CA THR A 279 -0.63 -17.89 14.12
C THR A 279 -1.36 -16.77 13.39
N VAL A 280 -1.96 -17.06 12.24
CA VAL A 280 -2.75 -16.09 11.48
C VAL A 280 -4.02 -15.74 12.25
N LYS A 281 -4.33 -14.46 12.31
CA LYS A 281 -5.59 -13.94 12.85
C LYS A 281 -6.27 -13.06 11.82
N ASP A 282 -7.55 -13.28 11.62
CA ASP A 282 -8.41 -12.34 10.92
C ASP A 282 -8.82 -11.26 11.92
N LEU A 283 -8.46 -10.01 11.62
CA LEU A 283 -8.75 -8.84 12.45
C LEU A 283 -10.04 -8.13 12.05
N GLY A 284 -10.80 -8.72 11.12
CA GLY A 284 -12.06 -8.21 10.62
C GLY A 284 -11.91 -7.20 9.49
N GLU A 285 -13.03 -6.58 9.15
CA GLU A 285 -13.09 -5.58 8.08
C GLU A 285 -12.31 -4.31 8.44
N LYS A 286 -11.70 -3.70 7.42
CA LYS A 286 -10.86 -2.51 7.53
C LYS A 286 -11.43 -1.27 6.85
N GLY A 287 -12.69 -1.32 6.42
CA GLY A 287 -13.40 -0.25 5.70
C GLY A 287 -13.64 -0.66 4.25
N GLY A 288 -12.65 -0.59 3.41
CA GLY A 288 -12.71 -0.95 2.00
C GLY A 288 -11.56 -1.86 1.57
N ALA A 289 -11.44 -2.10 0.28
CA ALA A 289 -10.26 -2.68 -0.34
C ALA A 289 -9.07 -1.72 -0.13
N SER A 290 -7.90 -2.26 0.22
CA SER A 290 -6.70 -1.47 0.52
C SER A 290 -5.52 -1.94 -0.31
N ASP A 291 -4.75 -0.99 -0.78
CA ASP A 291 -3.42 -1.19 -1.36
C ASP A 291 -2.35 -1.10 -0.26
N GLY A 292 -1.95 0.09 0.15
CA GLY A 292 -0.90 0.31 1.14
C GLY A 292 -1.35 0.23 2.61
N LEU A 293 -0.43 -0.27 3.44
CA LEU A 293 -0.51 -0.21 4.91
C LEU A 293 0.73 0.48 5.47
N GLU A 294 0.57 1.13 6.62
CA GLU A 294 1.68 1.66 7.43
C GLU A 294 1.34 1.50 8.92
N SER A 295 2.32 1.58 9.80
CA SER A 295 2.11 1.49 11.24
C SER A 295 2.99 2.48 12.00
N ASP A 296 2.59 2.80 13.23
CA ASP A 296 3.29 3.76 14.08
C ASP A 296 3.74 3.16 15.42
N GLU A 297 4.59 3.91 16.14
CA GLU A 297 5.10 3.53 17.47
C GLU A 297 3.98 3.36 18.52
N GLN A 298 2.78 3.88 18.28
CA GLN A 298 1.61 3.69 19.13
C GLN A 298 0.86 2.39 18.83
N GLY A 299 1.31 1.61 17.84
CA GLY A 299 0.72 0.34 17.44
C GLY A 299 -0.57 0.50 16.64
N ARG A 300 -0.79 1.65 16.01
CA ARG A 300 -1.90 1.89 15.12
C ARG A 300 -1.50 1.52 13.69
N VAL A 301 -2.46 1.06 12.89
CA VAL A 301 -2.26 0.70 11.49
C VAL A 301 -3.02 1.68 10.61
N TYR A 302 -2.33 2.33 9.69
CA TYR A 302 -2.89 3.17 8.66
C TYR A 302 -3.21 2.32 7.43
N LEU A 303 -4.32 2.61 6.79
CA LEU A 303 -4.94 1.79 5.75
C LEU A 303 -5.39 2.71 4.62
N SER A 304 -4.97 2.45 3.40
CA SER A 304 -5.61 3.07 2.25
C SER A 304 -7.01 2.49 2.04
N ASP A 305 -7.94 3.27 1.50
CA ASP A 305 -9.27 2.81 1.13
C ASP A 305 -9.57 3.23 -0.31
N LEU A 306 -9.56 2.24 -1.19
CA LEU A 306 -9.75 2.43 -2.64
C LEU A 306 -11.22 2.69 -2.99
N GLU A 307 -12.15 2.25 -2.14
CA GLU A 307 -13.58 2.31 -2.40
C GLU A 307 -14.21 3.63 -1.94
N HIS A 308 -13.49 4.39 -1.06
CA HIS A 308 -14.03 5.60 -0.44
C HIS A 308 -13.09 6.81 -0.52
N ASP A 309 -12.08 6.80 -1.39
CA ASP A 309 -11.11 7.91 -1.57
C ASP A 309 -10.53 8.40 -0.24
N ALA A 310 -10.11 7.44 0.62
CA ALA A 310 -9.81 7.73 2.01
C ALA A 310 -8.53 7.06 2.51
N ILE A 311 -8.03 7.60 3.62
CA ILE A 311 -7.04 6.96 4.48
C ILE A 311 -7.70 6.75 5.84
N HIS A 312 -7.67 5.53 6.33
CA HIS A 312 -8.14 5.15 7.65
C HIS A 312 -6.99 4.87 8.60
N ARG A 313 -7.30 4.86 9.89
CA ARG A 313 -6.40 4.45 10.95
C ARG A 313 -7.13 3.54 11.92
N ARG A 314 -6.57 2.35 12.13
CA ARG A 314 -7.08 1.36 13.08
C ARG A 314 -6.22 1.39 14.34
N ASN A 315 -6.86 1.54 15.52
CA ASN A 315 -6.18 1.47 16.81
C ASN A 315 -6.04 0.02 17.32
N ALA A 316 -5.33 -0.15 18.44
CA ALA A 316 -5.12 -1.46 19.05
C ALA A 316 -6.41 -2.16 19.52
N ALA A 317 -7.48 -1.39 19.82
CA ALA A 317 -8.80 -1.93 20.16
C ALA A 317 -9.59 -2.40 18.92
N GLY A 318 -9.10 -2.11 17.72
CA GLY A 318 -9.76 -2.45 16.46
C GLY A 318 -10.71 -1.39 15.94
N GLU A 319 -10.79 -0.24 16.59
CA GLU A 319 -11.63 0.86 16.14
C GLU A 319 -10.96 1.58 14.96
N ILE A 320 -11.75 1.91 13.95
CA ILE A 320 -11.31 2.55 12.72
C ILE A 320 -11.84 3.98 12.67
N GLU A 321 -10.96 4.92 12.38
CA GLU A 321 -11.29 6.30 12.10
C GLU A 321 -10.79 6.75 10.73
N THR A 322 -11.50 7.63 10.06
CA THR A 322 -11.05 8.26 8.81
C THR A 322 -10.20 9.48 9.15
N ILE A 323 -8.93 9.46 8.74
CA ILE A 323 -7.99 10.58 8.95
C ILE A 323 -7.86 11.50 7.74
N ALA A 324 -8.17 10.98 6.55
CA ALA A 324 -8.26 11.75 5.32
C ALA A 324 -9.34 11.19 4.41
N HIS A 325 -10.16 12.07 3.83
CA HIS A 325 -11.08 11.78 2.73
C HIS A 325 -11.18 13.01 1.84
N ASP A 326 -10.94 12.81 0.55
CA ASP A 326 -11.01 13.89 -0.45
C ASP A 326 -11.21 13.22 -1.82
N PRO A 327 -12.13 13.70 -2.68
CA PRO A 327 -12.37 13.11 -4.01
C PRO A 327 -11.16 13.15 -4.96
N ARG A 328 -10.06 13.78 -4.55
CA ARG A 328 -8.78 13.74 -5.27
C ARG A 328 -7.89 12.55 -4.86
N VAL A 329 -8.25 11.82 -3.81
CA VAL A 329 -7.51 10.65 -3.30
C VAL A 329 -7.90 9.40 -4.09
N LEU A 330 -7.75 9.46 -5.40
CA LEU A 330 -8.10 8.39 -6.33
C LEU A 330 -7.03 7.30 -6.31
N TRP A 331 -7.40 6.13 -5.84
CA TRP A 331 -6.50 5.00 -5.61
C TRP A 331 -5.29 5.38 -4.75
N PRO A 332 -5.48 5.61 -3.44
CA PRO A 332 -4.36 5.79 -2.54
C PRO A 332 -3.58 4.47 -2.43
N ASP A 333 -2.31 4.50 -2.87
CA ASP A 333 -1.45 3.31 -2.97
C ASP A 333 -0.55 3.21 -1.72
N THR A 334 0.74 3.41 -1.84
CA THR A 334 1.69 3.27 -0.74
C THR A 334 1.59 4.40 0.28
N LEU A 335 1.71 4.04 1.55
CA LEU A 335 1.75 4.95 2.71
C LEU A 335 3.17 5.02 3.30
N SER A 336 3.61 6.20 3.70
CA SER A 336 4.89 6.38 4.42
C SER A 336 4.75 7.40 5.54
N LEU A 337 4.89 6.96 6.77
CA LEU A 337 4.93 7.85 7.95
C LEU A 337 6.34 8.43 8.10
N ALA A 338 6.46 9.75 8.01
CA ALA A 338 7.73 10.44 8.05
C ALA A 338 8.05 11.03 9.45
N ALA A 339 9.32 11.36 9.67
CA ALA A 339 9.79 11.94 10.93
C ALA A 339 9.22 13.34 11.22
N ASP A 340 8.71 14.05 10.20
CA ASP A 340 8.04 15.36 10.34
C ASP A 340 6.60 15.26 10.88
N GLY A 341 6.11 14.03 11.11
CA GLY A 341 4.78 13.75 11.62
C GLY A 341 3.68 13.89 10.57
N TYR A 342 4.04 13.71 9.30
CA TYR A 342 3.08 13.57 8.21
C TYR A 342 3.07 12.14 7.67
N LEU A 343 1.90 11.70 7.28
CA LEU A 343 1.71 10.51 6.46
C LEU A 343 1.68 10.94 4.99
N TYR A 344 2.62 10.44 4.21
CA TYR A 344 2.73 10.67 2.77
C TYR A 344 2.09 9.50 2.03
N PHE A 345 1.42 9.78 0.91
CA PHE A 345 0.83 8.74 0.09
C PHE A 345 0.67 9.18 -1.37
N THR A 346 0.77 8.22 -2.27
CA THR A 346 0.52 8.42 -3.70
C THR A 346 -0.96 8.24 -4.01
N ALA A 347 -1.47 8.98 -4.99
CA ALA A 347 -2.81 8.80 -5.58
C ALA A 347 -2.64 8.70 -7.10
N ASN A 348 -2.92 7.53 -7.68
CA ASN A 348 -2.43 7.16 -9.00
C ASN A 348 -3.50 6.75 -10.01
N GLN A 349 -4.79 6.69 -9.64
CA GLN A 349 -5.92 6.47 -10.54
C GLN A 349 -5.86 5.13 -11.32
N ILE A 350 -5.41 4.04 -10.68
CA ILE A 350 -5.32 2.72 -11.34
C ILE A 350 -6.68 2.27 -11.87
N GLU A 351 -7.76 2.51 -11.11
CA GLU A 351 -9.14 2.18 -11.46
C GLU A 351 -9.57 2.75 -12.81
N ARG A 352 -9.00 3.89 -13.21
CA ARG A 352 -9.29 4.59 -14.47
C ARG A 352 -8.42 4.11 -15.63
N GLY A 353 -7.51 3.17 -15.36
CA GLY A 353 -6.56 2.65 -16.33
C GLY A 353 -7.20 1.78 -17.43
N PRO A 354 -6.47 1.58 -18.54
CA PRO A 354 -7.00 0.88 -19.73
C PRO A 354 -7.49 -0.55 -19.47
N ILE A 355 -6.90 -1.26 -18.50
CA ILE A 355 -7.30 -2.64 -18.18
C ILE A 355 -8.70 -2.75 -17.59
N HIS A 356 -9.23 -1.68 -17.04
CA HIS A 356 -10.56 -1.62 -16.45
C HIS A 356 -11.61 -1.07 -17.42
N HIS A 357 -11.20 -0.47 -18.54
CA HIS A 357 -12.07 0.27 -19.45
C HIS A 357 -11.96 -0.15 -20.92
N GLY A 358 -11.73 -1.44 -21.18
CA GLY A 358 -11.73 -1.94 -22.56
C GLY A 358 -10.59 -1.41 -23.43
N GLY A 359 -9.47 -1.04 -22.83
CA GLY A 359 -8.30 -0.47 -23.50
C GLY A 359 -8.32 1.08 -23.57
N GLN A 360 -9.36 1.74 -23.07
CA GLN A 360 -9.44 3.20 -23.01
C GLN A 360 -8.82 3.70 -21.70
N ASP A 361 -8.00 4.74 -21.77
CA ASP A 361 -7.37 5.36 -20.61
C ASP A 361 -8.18 6.60 -20.18
N PHE A 362 -8.75 6.55 -18.97
CA PHE A 362 -9.51 7.64 -18.37
C PHE A 362 -8.75 8.36 -17.26
N ARG A 363 -7.49 7.99 -17.03
CA ARG A 363 -6.64 8.66 -16.02
C ARG A 363 -6.42 10.12 -16.41
N GLN A 364 -6.51 11.01 -15.43
CA GLN A 364 -6.35 12.46 -15.61
C GLN A 364 -5.07 12.92 -14.89
N LYS A 365 -4.05 13.25 -15.67
CA LYS A 365 -2.80 13.77 -15.11
C LYS A 365 -2.97 15.24 -14.66
N PRO A 366 -2.21 15.69 -13.64
CA PRO A 366 -1.13 14.95 -12.98
C PRO A 366 -1.63 13.94 -11.95
N TYR A 367 -0.85 12.87 -11.72
CA TYR A 367 -0.94 12.08 -10.50
C TYR A 367 -0.37 12.87 -9.33
N VAL A 368 -0.72 12.51 -8.10
CA VAL A 368 -0.39 13.35 -6.94
C VAL A 368 0.29 12.54 -5.84
N LEU A 369 1.32 13.12 -5.25
CA LEU A 369 1.83 12.76 -3.94
C LEU A 369 1.21 13.73 -2.92
N PHE A 370 0.40 13.19 -2.03
CA PHE A 370 -0.21 13.92 -0.92
C PHE A 370 0.54 13.67 0.40
N ARG A 371 0.29 14.54 1.38
CA ARG A 371 0.55 14.27 2.78
C ARG A 371 -0.56 14.82 3.65
N VAL A 372 -0.77 14.17 4.78
CA VAL A 372 -1.70 14.60 5.82
C VAL A 372 -1.00 14.59 7.18
N LYS A 373 -1.24 15.61 8.00
CA LYS A 373 -0.69 15.67 9.36
C LYS A 373 -1.34 14.61 10.23
N VAL A 374 -0.53 13.84 10.92
CA VAL A 374 -0.97 12.83 11.89
C VAL A 374 -0.23 13.02 13.22
N ASP A 375 -0.76 12.39 14.27
CA ASP A 375 -0.13 12.36 15.61
C ASP A 375 0.69 11.08 15.83
N GLY A 376 0.98 10.35 14.74
CA GLY A 376 1.78 9.13 14.73
C GLY A 376 3.27 9.42 14.64
N THR A 377 4.07 8.50 15.16
CA THR A 377 5.54 8.51 15.07
C THR A 377 5.98 7.26 14.29
N ARG A 378 6.86 7.47 13.33
CA ARG A 378 7.45 6.37 12.54
C ARG A 378 8.16 5.36 13.45
N ILE A 379 7.99 4.08 13.13
CA ILE A 379 8.71 2.99 13.82
C ILE A 379 10.21 3.09 13.52
N SER A 380 11.01 2.99 14.57
CA SER A 380 12.48 3.10 14.55
C SER A 380 13.19 1.76 14.80
N ARG A 381 12.45 0.63 14.69
CA ARG A 381 12.93 -0.72 15.03
C ARG A 381 13.71 -1.41 13.91
#